data_44de374f5ac69d76e4632221e986ff8b
#
_entry.id   44de374f5ac69d76e4632221e986ff8b
#
_cell.length_a   1.000
_cell.length_b   1.000
_cell.length_c   1.000
_cell.angle_alpha   90.00
_cell.angle_beta   90.00
_cell.angle_gamma   90.00
#
_symmetry.space_group_name_H-M   'P 1'
#
loop_
_entity.id
_entity.type
_entity.pdbx_description
1 polymer ?
#
loop_
_entity_poly.entity_id
_entity_poly.type
_entity_poly.pdbx_seq_one_letter_code
_entity_poly.pdbx_strand_id
1 'polypeptide(L)'
;GNVIKPYLVYKNEIAAEYWIPGAFSNETASRVLEGTKKVVNDSNGTGYAAHRDDILLAGKTGTAEIKASKDDTSGTELGWFAIFTAEDTVERPILIISMVEDVKGRGGSGYVVKKDNLVLEEWFGSN
;
A
#
# COMPACT_ATOMS: atom_id res chain seq x y z
N GLY A 1 -6.46 16.77 -0.88
CA GLY A 1 -6.17 16.71 0.56
C GLY A 1 -7.39 16.49 1.45
N ASN A 2 -8.38 15.71 0.99
CA ASN A 2 -9.57 15.37 1.79
C ASN A 2 -9.45 13.94 2.32
N VAL A 3 -10.01 13.68 3.50
CA VAL A 3 -10.21 12.32 4.01
C VAL A 3 -11.62 11.87 3.63
N ILE A 4 -11.70 10.85 2.76
CA ILE A 4 -12.97 10.28 2.28
C ILE A 4 -13.46 9.25 3.30
N LYS A 5 -14.77 9.24 3.54
CA LYS A 5 -15.44 8.23 4.35
C LYS A 5 -15.49 6.90 3.59
N PRO A 6 -14.95 5.80 4.13
CA PRO A 6 -15.02 4.51 3.47
C PRO A 6 -16.44 3.95 3.51
N TYR A 7 -16.79 3.16 2.51
CA TYR A 7 -18.04 2.41 2.43
C TYR A 7 -17.79 0.93 2.65
N LEU A 8 -18.66 0.28 3.41
CA LEU A 8 -18.67 -1.17 3.59
C LEU A 8 -19.69 -1.87 2.70
N VAL A 9 -20.71 -1.13 2.26
CA VAL A 9 -21.78 -1.65 1.42
C VAL A 9 -21.83 -0.85 0.13
N TYR A 10 -21.68 -1.54 -0.99
CA TYR A 10 -21.82 -0.93 -2.31
C TYR A 10 -23.28 -0.53 -2.57
N LYS A 11 -23.48 0.70 -3.08
CA LYS A 11 -24.77 1.21 -3.54
C LYS A 11 -24.59 1.79 -4.94
N ASN A 12 -25.63 1.71 -5.78
CA ASN A 12 -25.58 2.15 -7.16
C ASN A 12 -25.30 3.66 -7.34
N GLU A 13 -25.59 4.47 -6.34
CA GLU A 13 -25.31 5.91 -6.32
C GLU A 13 -24.56 6.26 -5.03
N ILE A 14 -23.23 6.27 -5.14
CA ILE A 14 -22.34 6.68 -4.04
C ILE A 14 -21.74 8.03 -4.41
N ALA A 15 -22.24 9.10 -3.76
CA ALA A 15 -21.54 10.37 -3.73
C ALA A 15 -20.39 10.29 -2.71
N ALA A 16 -19.22 10.81 -3.05
CA ALA A 16 -18.10 10.88 -2.12
C ALA A 16 -18.48 11.75 -0.92
N GLU A 17 -18.48 11.16 0.27
CA GLU A 17 -18.67 11.85 1.54
C GLU A 17 -17.30 12.06 2.19
N TYR A 18 -17.02 13.27 2.67
CA TYR A 18 -15.75 13.58 3.31
C TYR A 18 -15.89 13.57 4.83
N TRP A 19 -15.07 12.77 5.52
CA TRP A 19 -14.92 12.84 6.96
C TRP A 19 -14.25 14.13 7.39
N ILE A 20 -13.17 14.49 6.69
CA ILE A 20 -12.39 15.69 6.99
C ILE A 20 -12.05 16.36 5.64
N PRO A 21 -12.85 17.35 5.22
CA PRO A 21 -12.52 18.14 4.04
C PRO A 21 -11.31 19.04 4.35
N GLY A 22 -10.38 19.14 3.42
CA GLY A 22 -9.19 19.98 3.56
C GLY A 22 -8.24 19.55 4.68
N ALA A 23 -8.17 18.25 5.00
CA ALA A 23 -7.27 17.71 6.03
C ALA A 23 -5.79 18.04 5.77
N PHE A 24 -5.39 18.12 4.51
CA PHE A 24 -4.05 18.51 4.06
C PHE A 24 -4.17 19.44 2.85
N SER A 25 -3.12 20.21 2.57
CA SER A 25 -3.03 20.93 1.30
C SER A 25 -2.89 19.96 0.12
N ASN A 26 -3.32 20.39 -1.07
CA ASN A 26 -3.10 19.63 -2.30
C ASN A 26 -1.61 19.37 -2.56
N GLU A 27 -0.75 20.33 -2.22
CA GLU A 27 0.70 20.20 -2.34
C GLU A 27 1.22 19.06 -1.44
N THR A 28 0.77 18.99 -0.18
CA THR A 28 1.15 17.91 0.74
C THR A 28 0.67 16.56 0.22
N ALA A 29 -0.58 16.45 -0.23
CA ALA A 29 -1.13 15.23 -0.79
C ALA A 29 -0.34 14.76 -2.02
N SER A 30 0.01 15.69 -2.93
CA SER A 30 0.81 15.39 -4.12
C SER A 30 2.22 14.91 -3.77
N ARG A 31 2.88 15.54 -2.80
CA ARG A 31 4.22 15.14 -2.35
C ARG A 31 4.21 13.72 -1.73
N VAL A 32 3.17 13.39 -0.95
CA VAL A 32 3.00 12.04 -0.39
C VAL A 32 2.77 11.03 -1.51
N LEU A 33 1.90 11.35 -2.47
CA LEU A 33 1.64 10.48 -3.62
C LEU A 33 2.92 10.21 -4.43
N GLU A 34 3.70 11.23 -4.74
CA GLU A 34 4.99 11.06 -5.44
C GLU A 34 5.98 10.19 -4.63
N GLY A 35 6.02 10.36 -3.32
CA GLY A 35 6.83 9.50 -2.44
C GLY A 35 6.37 8.04 -2.49
N THR A 36 5.06 7.79 -2.44
CA THR A 36 4.49 6.43 -2.48
C THR A 36 4.61 5.77 -3.85
N LYS A 37 4.58 6.54 -4.95
CA LYS A 37 4.90 6.05 -6.29
C LYS A 37 6.34 5.54 -6.37
N LYS A 38 7.31 6.26 -5.81
CA LYS A 38 8.72 5.83 -5.81
C LYS A 38 8.96 4.52 -5.06
N VAL A 39 8.19 4.25 -4.01
CA VAL A 39 8.29 2.98 -3.28
C VAL A 39 8.10 1.77 -4.21
N VAL A 40 7.22 1.89 -5.21
CA VAL A 40 6.84 0.79 -6.10
C VAL A 40 7.58 0.87 -7.44
N ASN A 41 7.83 2.07 -7.98
CA ASN A 41 8.32 2.22 -9.35
C ASN A 41 9.82 2.55 -9.46
N ASP A 42 10.50 2.92 -8.38
CA ASP A 42 11.96 3.05 -8.36
C ASP A 42 12.59 1.67 -8.16
N SER A 43 13.60 1.32 -8.95
CA SER A 43 14.31 0.03 -8.84
C SER A 43 14.95 -0.21 -7.47
N ASN A 44 15.19 0.85 -6.69
CA ASN A 44 15.65 0.78 -5.30
C ASN A 44 14.48 0.86 -4.29
N GLY A 45 13.25 0.96 -4.76
CA GLY A 45 12.05 1.04 -3.93
C GLY A 45 11.79 -0.26 -3.17
N THR A 46 11.39 -0.15 -1.91
CA THR A 46 11.13 -1.31 -1.05
C THR A 46 9.92 -2.14 -1.49
N GLY A 47 9.06 -1.59 -2.33
CA GLY A 47 7.91 -2.22 -2.96
C GLY A 47 8.12 -2.61 -4.43
N TYR A 48 9.34 -2.46 -4.98
CA TYR A 48 9.62 -2.67 -6.40
C TYR A 48 9.24 -4.06 -6.92
N ALA A 49 9.25 -5.08 -6.09
CA ALA A 49 8.82 -6.43 -6.49
C ALA A 49 7.32 -6.52 -6.88
N ALA A 50 6.55 -5.46 -6.63
CA ALA A 50 5.16 -5.31 -7.09
C ALA A 50 5.01 -4.27 -8.22
N HIS A 51 6.15 -3.83 -8.83
CA HIS A 51 6.13 -2.91 -9.97
C HIS A 51 5.45 -3.53 -11.19
N ARG A 52 4.73 -2.70 -11.93
CA ARG A 52 4.10 -3.05 -13.21
C ARG A 52 4.38 -1.98 -14.25
N ASP A 53 4.64 -2.40 -15.48
CA ASP A 53 4.86 -1.49 -16.61
C ASP A 53 3.54 -0.98 -17.21
N ASP A 54 2.46 -1.72 -17.02
CA ASP A 54 1.16 -1.46 -17.63
C ASP A 54 0.23 -0.60 -16.75
N ILE A 55 0.49 -0.48 -15.45
CA ILE A 55 -0.35 0.25 -14.49
C ILE A 55 0.51 0.98 -13.47
N LEU A 56 0.24 2.27 -13.28
CA LEU A 56 0.91 3.06 -12.26
C LEU A 56 0.37 2.72 -10.87
N LEU A 57 1.22 2.11 -10.07
CA LEU A 57 0.96 1.76 -8.68
C LEU A 57 1.70 2.69 -7.72
N ALA A 58 1.14 2.87 -6.54
CA ALA A 58 1.79 3.54 -5.42
C ALA A 58 1.60 2.72 -4.15
N GLY A 59 2.53 2.80 -3.21
CA GLY A 59 2.44 1.98 -2.02
C GLY A 59 3.34 2.42 -0.88
N LYS A 60 3.21 1.73 0.25
CA LYS A 60 4.04 1.92 1.44
C LYS A 60 4.28 0.60 2.13
N THR A 61 5.54 0.25 2.30
CA THR A 61 5.97 -0.90 3.11
C THR A 61 6.12 -0.50 4.57
N GLY A 62 5.95 -1.44 5.48
CA GLY A 62 6.20 -1.26 6.90
C GLY A 62 6.66 -2.55 7.54
N THR A 63 7.57 -2.44 8.50
CA THR A 63 7.94 -3.54 9.38
C THR A 63 7.86 -3.03 10.81
N ALA A 64 7.08 -3.69 11.63
CA ALA A 64 6.93 -3.37 13.04
C ALA A 64 7.46 -4.52 13.89
N GLU A 65 8.40 -4.21 14.77
CA GLU A 65 8.93 -5.17 15.74
C GLU A 65 7.99 -5.24 16.96
N ILE A 66 7.62 -6.45 17.34
CA ILE A 66 6.89 -6.71 18.58
C ILE A 66 7.90 -7.20 19.61
N LYS A 67 8.26 -6.33 20.56
CA LYS A 67 9.27 -6.58 21.57
C LYS A 67 8.73 -6.30 22.96
N ALA A 68 9.18 -7.06 23.95
CA ALA A 68 8.91 -6.78 25.36
C ALA A 68 9.73 -5.61 25.91
N SER A 69 10.91 -5.36 25.33
CA SER A 69 11.81 -4.25 25.68
C SER A 69 12.69 -3.86 24.49
N LYS A 70 13.42 -2.74 24.60
CA LYS A 70 14.32 -2.26 23.54
C LYS A 70 15.43 -3.27 23.22
N ASP A 71 15.88 -4.01 24.21
CA ASP A 71 17.01 -4.97 24.09
C ASP A 71 16.54 -6.40 23.82
N ASP A 72 15.23 -6.61 23.69
CA ASP A 72 14.65 -7.91 23.37
C ASP A 72 14.89 -8.27 21.89
N THR A 73 15.68 -9.31 21.66
CA THR A 73 15.99 -9.86 20.33
C THR A 73 15.12 -11.07 19.97
N SER A 74 14.31 -11.54 20.92
CA SER A 74 13.43 -12.72 20.73
C SER A 74 12.10 -12.38 20.10
N GLY A 75 11.74 -11.08 20.05
CA GLY A 75 10.48 -10.60 19.49
C GLY A 75 10.29 -10.96 18.02
N THR A 76 9.04 -10.97 17.59
CA THR A 76 8.64 -11.18 16.20
C THR A 76 8.52 -9.85 15.44
N GLU A 77 8.35 -9.93 14.11
CA GLU A 77 8.15 -8.79 13.24
C GLU A 77 6.85 -8.93 12.46
N LEU A 78 6.07 -7.85 12.41
CA LEU A 78 4.92 -7.74 11.51
C LEU A 78 5.36 -7.06 10.21
N GLY A 79 5.13 -7.71 9.09
CA GLY A 79 5.31 -7.11 7.77
C GLY A 79 4.01 -6.48 7.29
N TRP A 80 4.08 -5.26 6.76
CA TRP A 80 2.96 -4.52 6.20
C TRP A 80 3.26 -4.07 4.78
N PHE A 81 2.25 -4.10 3.94
CA PHE A 81 2.26 -3.44 2.66
C PHE A 81 0.88 -2.87 2.35
N ALA A 82 0.84 -1.60 1.96
CA ALA A 82 -0.33 -0.96 1.37
C ALA A 82 0.04 -0.60 -0.07
N ILE A 83 -0.76 -1.02 -1.03
CA ILE A 83 -0.55 -0.73 -2.46
C ILE A 83 -1.87 -0.37 -3.11
N PHE A 84 -1.86 0.60 -4.01
CA PHE A 84 -3.05 1.07 -4.70
C PHE A 84 -2.73 1.56 -6.11
N THR A 85 -3.75 1.56 -6.97
CA THR A 85 -3.70 2.21 -8.29
C THR A 85 -3.61 3.72 -8.13
N ALA A 86 -2.60 4.34 -8.76
CA ALA A 86 -2.25 5.75 -8.58
C ALA A 86 -2.59 6.62 -9.79
N GLU A 87 -3.42 6.14 -10.69
CA GLU A 87 -3.94 6.86 -11.86
C GLU A 87 -5.47 6.75 -11.94
N ASP A 88 -6.11 7.83 -12.44
CA ASP A 88 -7.58 7.95 -12.45
C ASP A 88 -8.25 7.18 -13.61
N THR A 89 -7.46 6.68 -14.56
CA THR A 89 -7.96 6.05 -15.80
C THR A 89 -8.07 4.54 -15.74
N VAL A 90 -7.74 3.93 -14.61
CA VAL A 90 -7.79 2.47 -14.44
C VAL A 90 -9.23 1.99 -14.37
N GLU A 91 -9.62 1.08 -15.28
CA GLU A 91 -10.96 0.51 -15.33
C GLU A 91 -11.33 -0.25 -14.04
N ARG A 92 -10.35 -0.91 -13.45
CA ARG A 92 -10.54 -1.72 -12.23
C ARG A 92 -9.56 -1.28 -11.14
N PRO A 93 -9.80 -0.12 -10.50
CA PRO A 93 -8.91 0.34 -9.43
C PRO A 93 -8.94 -0.61 -8.23
N ILE A 94 -7.79 -0.74 -7.55
CA ILE A 94 -7.65 -1.59 -6.38
C ILE A 94 -6.84 -0.89 -5.28
N LEU A 95 -7.19 -1.17 -4.04
CA LEU A 95 -6.39 -0.91 -2.85
C LEU A 95 -6.23 -2.23 -2.09
N ILE A 96 -4.99 -2.64 -1.86
CA ILE A 96 -4.65 -3.80 -1.03
C ILE A 96 -3.92 -3.29 0.22
N ILE A 97 -4.34 -3.74 1.38
CA ILE A 97 -3.64 -3.51 2.65
C ILE A 97 -3.43 -4.87 3.29
N SER A 98 -2.18 -5.31 3.36
CA SER A 98 -1.80 -6.62 3.87
C SER A 98 -0.91 -6.51 5.10
N MET A 99 -1.14 -7.42 6.04
CA MET A 99 -0.29 -7.64 7.18
C MET A 99 0.00 -9.14 7.31
N VAL A 100 1.27 -9.46 7.55
CA VAL A 100 1.71 -10.83 7.83
C VAL A 100 2.48 -10.83 9.15
N GLU A 101 2.07 -11.72 10.04
CA GLU A 101 2.76 -11.97 11.30
C GLU A 101 4.03 -12.81 11.04
N ASP A 102 5.04 -12.56 11.89
CA ASP A 102 6.27 -13.33 11.90
C ASP A 102 7.01 -13.34 10.55
N VAL A 103 7.35 -12.16 10.06
CA VAL A 103 8.20 -11.99 8.87
C VAL A 103 9.69 -11.94 9.20
N LYS A 104 10.06 -12.11 10.46
CA LYS A 104 11.45 -12.18 10.90
C LYS A 104 12.16 -13.36 10.21
N GLY A 105 13.30 -13.08 9.57
CA GLY A 105 14.01 -14.08 8.78
C GLY A 105 13.41 -14.42 7.41
N ARG A 106 12.25 -13.84 7.05
CA ARG A 106 11.58 -14.04 5.74
C ARG A 106 11.79 -12.88 4.77
N GLY A 107 12.50 -11.83 5.19
CA GLY A 107 12.72 -10.62 4.41
C GLY A 107 11.81 -9.45 4.79
N GLY A 108 11.21 -9.48 5.98
CA GLY A 108 10.40 -8.38 6.50
C GLY A 108 9.20 -8.06 5.61
N SER A 109 8.93 -6.78 5.38
CA SER A 109 7.85 -6.33 4.47
C SER A 109 8.01 -6.81 3.03
N GLY A 110 9.22 -7.13 2.57
CA GLY A 110 9.45 -7.67 1.22
C GLY A 110 8.75 -9.02 1.00
N TYR A 111 8.53 -9.80 2.06
CA TYR A 111 7.72 -11.01 1.97
C TYR A 111 6.25 -10.69 1.64
N VAL A 112 5.69 -9.65 2.25
CA VAL A 112 4.30 -9.20 2.01
C VAL A 112 4.16 -8.64 0.60
N VAL A 113 5.13 -7.82 0.14
CA VAL A 113 5.16 -7.29 -1.23
C VAL A 113 5.04 -8.41 -2.28
N LYS A 114 5.80 -9.49 -2.11
CA LYS A 114 5.74 -10.64 -3.02
C LYS A 114 4.39 -11.37 -3.00
N LYS A 115 3.69 -11.37 -1.86
CA LYS A 115 2.34 -11.97 -1.76
C LYS A 115 1.30 -11.10 -2.44
N ASP A 116 1.37 -9.79 -2.24
CA ASP A 116 0.44 -8.86 -2.87
C ASP A 116 0.66 -8.78 -4.39
N ASN A 117 1.90 -8.99 -4.86
CA ASN A 117 2.16 -9.10 -6.31
C ASN A 117 1.36 -10.23 -6.96
N LEU A 118 1.21 -11.39 -6.31
CA LEU A 118 0.38 -12.48 -6.83
C LEU A 118 -1.09 -12.08 -6.94
N VAL A 119 -1.58 -11.26 -6.01
CA VAL A 119 -2.95 -10.72 -6.07
C VAL A 119 -3.10 -9.74 -7.23
N LEU A 120 -2.09 -8.89 -7.46
CA LEU A 120 -2.08 -7.95 -8.59
C LEU A 120 -2.02 -8.69 -9.94
N GLU A 121 -1.24 -9.76 -10.04
CA GLU A 121 -1.17 -10.60 -11.24
C GLU A 121 -2.52 -11.27 -11.54
N GLU A 122 -3.25 -11.73 -10.52
CA GLU A 122 -4.59 -12.29 -10.69
C GLU A 122 -5.61 -11.20 -11.05
N TRP A 123 -5.48 -10.01 -10.48
CA TRP A 123 -6.41 -8.91 -10.70
C TRP A 123 -6.27 -8.26 -12.07
N PHE A 124 -5.06 -8.01 -12.52
CA PHE A 124 -4.75 -7.30 -13.76
C PHE A 124 -4.29 -8.21 -14.91
N GLY A 125 -3.95 -9.45 -14.63
CA GLY A 125 -3.22 -10.35 -15.52
C GLY A 125 -1.72 -10.33 -15.25
N SER A 126 -1.01 -11.33 -15.79
CA SER A 126 0.45 -11.41 -15.66
C SER A 126 1.11 -10.22 -16.38
N ASN A 127 2.15 -9.66 -15.76
CA ASN A 127 2.91 -8.52 -16.27
C ASN A 127 3.90 -8.96 -17.36
#